data_fed46a7b749770383e2a818618d69ac4
#
_entry.id   fed46a7b749770383e2a818618d69ac4
#
_cell.length_a   1.000
_cell.length_b   1.000
_cell.length_c   1.000
_cell.angle_alpha   90.00
_cell.angle_beta   90.00
_cell.angle_gamma   90.00
#
_symmetry.space_group_name_H-M   'P 1'
#
loop_
_entity.id
_entity.type
_entity.pdbx_description
1 polymer ?
#
loop_
_entity_poly.entity_id
_entity_poly.type
_entity_poly.pdbx_seq_one_letter_code
_entity_poly.pdbx_strand_id
1 'polypeptide(L)'
;LALLTLIGFFLARKGIINAQGRKCLTDLLINVILPANIIQSFLVEFSWDVLKSSASILVISLALQIGCVVLCALGYNWLPFARRSVYQYGTVCSNGAFLGSALVDGIWGSSGLLLSSIYLIPQRVAMWSVGVSYFLQDEKPASKEEMRADRRAVLRKTFTHPCILAVVVGMVLMASQLPLPGFLGRTVKSLSNCNMGVSMILIG
;
A
#
# COMPACT_ATOMS: atom_id res chain seq x y z
N LEU A 1 -8.72 16.40 -6.64
CA LEU A 1 -7.70 16.00 -5.65
C LEU A 1 -7.19 17.21 -4.87
N ALA A 2 -6.65 18.26 -5.52
CA ALA A 2 -6.09 19.44 -4.84
C ALA A 2 -7.09 20.12 -3.90
N LEU A 3 -8.37 20.27 -4.29
CA LEU A 3 -9.39 20.85 -3.41
C LEU A 3 -9.62 20.01 -2.14
N LEU A 4 -9.62 18.68 -2.24
CA LEU A 4 -9.75 17.80 -1.08
C LEU A 4 -8.56 17.94 -0.12
N THR A 5 -7.36 18.05 -0.66
CA THR A 5 -6.14 18.30 0.14
C THR A 5 -6.20 19.67 0.82
N LEU A 6 -6.67 20.71 0.12
CA LEU A 6 -6.88 22.03 0.73
C LEU A 6 -7.93 21.99 1.85
N ILE A 7 -9.02 21.27 1.66
CA ILE A 7 -10.03 21.04 2.71
C ILE A 7 -9.38 20.38 3.93
N GLY A 8 -8.57 19.33 3.72
CA GLY A 8 -7.83 18.66 4.80
C GLY A 8 -6.93 19.62 5.57
N PHE A 9 -6.16 20.43 4.85
CA PHE A 9 -5.32 21.48 5.45
C PHE A 9 -6.12 22.46 6.33
N PHE A 10 -7.26 22.95 5.84
CA PHE A 10 -8.10 23.87 6.63
C PHE A 10 -8.73 23.18 7.85
N LEU A 11 -9.15 21.90 7.72
CA LEU A 11 -9.69 21.13 8.85
C LEU A 11 -8.64 20.89 9.92
N ALA A 12 -7.41 20.59 9.53
CA ALA A 12 -6.29 20.43 10.45
C ALA A 12 -5.95 21.77 11.13
N ARG A 13 -5.91 22.87 10.37
CA ARG A 13 -5.61 24.20 10.91
C ARG A 13 -6.68 24.73 11.87
N LYS A 14 -7.94 24.38 11.64
CA LYS A 14 -9.05 24.71 12.55
C LYS A 14 -9.13 23.77 13.77
N GLY A 15 -8.25 22.80 13.90
CA GLY A 15 -8.25 21.84 15.00
C GLY A 15 -9.39 20.81 14.96
N ILE A 16 -10.19 20.76 13.87
CA ILE A 16 -11.26 19.76 13.69
C ILE A 16 -10.64 18.37 13.56
N ILE A 17 -9.55 18.25 12.80
CA ILE A 17 -8.74 17.04 12.73
C ILE A 17 -7.48 17.26 13.60
N ASN A 18 -7.54 16.83 14.85
CA ASN A 18 -6.41 16.78 15.76
C ASN A 18 -5.54 15.54 15.55
N ALA A 19 -4.46 15.38 16.29
CA ALA A 19 -3.55 14.24 16.18
C ALA A 19 -4.25 12.89 16.40
N GLN A 20 -5.20 12.82 17.33
CA GLN A 20 -5.96 11.62 17.62
C GLN A 20 -6.98 11.31 16.52
N GLY A 21 -7.66 12.31 15.98
CA GLY A 21 -8.54 12.19 14.82
C GLY A 21 -7.81 11.72 13.57
N ARG A 22 -6.61 12.26 13.32
CA ARG A 22 -5.73 11.81 12.23
C ARG A 22 -5.35 10.35 12.38
N LYS A 23 -4.97 9.89 13.57
CA LYS A 23 -4.66 8.49 13.85
C LYS A 23 -5.88 7.60 13.59
N CYS A 24 -7.06 7.95 14.09
CA CYS A 24 -8.29 7.21 13.89
C CYS A 24 -8.65 7.08 12.39
N LEU A 25 -8.57 8.17 11.63
CA LEU A 25 -8.81 8.17 10.19
C LEU A 25 -7.78 7.32 9.44
N THR A 26 -6.51 7.37 9.84
CA THR A 26 -5.44 6.54 9.25
C THR A 26 -5.69 5.07 9.52
N ASP A 27 -6.05 4.71 10.75
CA ASP A 27 -6.34 3.32 11.12
C ASP A 27 -7.56 2.78 10.37
N LEU A 28 -8.62 3.58 10.23
CA LEU A 28 -9.80 3.24 9.42
C LEU A 28 -9.43 3.05 7.95
N LEU A 29 -8.61 3.94 7.41
CA LEU A 29 -8.17 3.89 6.03
C LEU A 29 -7.37 2.61 5.75
N ILE A 30 -6.37 2.29 6.59
CA ILE A 30 -5.47 1.15 6.39
C ILE A 30 -6.18 -0.20 6.62
N ASN A 31 -7.05 -0.26 7.62
CA ASN A 31 -7.65 -1.54 8.02
C ASN A 31 -8.98 -1.85 7.31
N VAL A 32 -9.69 -0.86 6.78
CA VAL A 32 -11.02 -1.05 6.19
C VAL A 32 -11.09 -0.53 4.76
N ILE A 33 -10.78 0.74 4.54
CA ILE A 33 -11.01 1.39 3.24
C ILE A 33 -10.05 0.88 2.17
N LEU A 34 -8.75 0.80 2.47
CA LEU A 34 -7.75 0.28 1.53
C LEU A 34 -7.97 -1.20 1.17
N PRO A 35 -8.22 -2.11 2.13
CA PRO A 35 -8.60 -3.48 1.79
C PRO A 35 -9.83 -3.56 0.89
N ALA A 36 -10.88 -2.81 1.18
CA ALA A 36 -12.08 -2.77 0.34
C ALA A 36 -11.78 -2.24 -1.07
N ASN A 37 -10.97 -1.18 -1.19
CA ASN A 37 -10.54 -0.64 -2.48
C ASN A 37 -9.73 -1.67 -3.29
N ILE A 38 -8.83 -2.40 -2.63
CA ILE A 38 -8.04 -3.46 -3.26
C ILE A 38 -8.98 -4.57 -3.76
N ILE A 39 -9.88 -5.09 -2.92
CA ILE A 39 -10.83 -6.12 -3.33
C ILE A 39 -11.66 -5.62 -4.52
N GLN A 40 -12.19 -4.39 -4.45
CA GLN A 40 -12.97 -3.79 -5.53
C GLN A 40 -12.21 -3.75 -6.86
N SER A 41 -10.91 -3.50 -6.85
CA SER A 41 -10.09 -3.46 -8.07
C SER A 41 -9.91 -4.82 -8.76
N PHE A 42 -10.07 -5.92 -8.01
CA PHE A 42 -10.02 -7.28 -8.56
C PHE A 42 -11.38 -7.80 -9.03
N LEU A 43 -12.47 -7.09 -8.77
CA LEU A 43 -13.83 -7.46 -9.25
C LEU A 43 -14.00 -7.03 -10.71
N VAL A 44 -13.21 -7.61 -11.59
CA VAL A 44 -13.24 -7.40 -13.05
C VAL A 44 -13.39 -8.74 -13.74
N GLU A 45 -13.88 -8.71 -14.98
CA GLU A 45 -13.97 -9.92 -15.79
C GLU A 45 -12.56 -10.46 -16.09
N PHE A 46 -12.38 -11.76 -15.83
CA PHE A 46 -11.12 -12.43 -16.12
C PHE A 46 -10.97 -12.58 -17.64
N SER A 47 -9.86 -12.06 -18.17
CA SER A 47 -9.46 -12.30 -19.56
C SER A 47 -7.97 -12.61 -19.64
N TRP A 48 -7.56 -13.29 -20.71
CA TRP A 48 -6.15 -13.57 -20.96
C TRP A 48 -5.31 -12.31 -21.11
N ASP A 49 -5.90 -11.23 -21.63
CA ASP A 49 -5.22 -9.95 -21.80
C ASP A 49 -5.02 -9.25 -20.45
N VAL A 50 -6.00 -9.34 -19.55
CA VAL A 50 -5.86 -8.88 -18.16
C VAL A 50 -4.77 -9.68 -17.45
N LEU A 51 -4.69 -10.99 -17.64
CA LEU A 51 -3.67 -11.83 -17.02
C LEU A 51 -2.26 -11.49 -17.54
N LYS A 52 -2.08 -11.34 -18.86
CA LYS A 52 -0.80 -10.95 -19.47
C LYS A 52 -0.36 -9.57 -18.99
N SER A 53 -1.27 -8.60 -19.01
CA SER A 53 -0.97 -7.23 -18.56
C SER A 53 -0.60 -7.22 -17.07
N SER A 54 -1.33 -7.99 -16.26
CA SER A 54 -1.07 -8.16 -14.82
C SER A 54 0.29 -8.79 -14.56
N ALA A 55 0.66 -9.84 -15.30
CA ALA A 55 1.96 -10.48 -15.19
C ALA A 55 3.10 -9.53 -15.60
N SER A 56 2.92 -8.81 -16.70
CA SER A 56 3.91 -7.83 -17.18
C SER A 56 4.14 -6.70 -16.16
N ILE A 57 3.06 -6.15 -15.63
CA ILE A 57 3.12 -5.10 -14.59
C ILE A 57 3.78 -5.64 -13.31
N LEU A 58 3.49 -6.86 -12.91
CA LEU A 58 4.12 -7.47 -11.74
C LEU A 58 5.63 -7.63 -11.92
N VAL A 59 6.09 -8.09 -13.09
CA VAL A 59 7.51 -8.24 -13.40
C VAL A 59 8.22 -6.88 -13.41
N ILE A 60 7.64 -5.88 -14.05
CA ILE A 60 8.19 -4.51 -14.10
C ILE A 60 8.25 -3.93 -12.68
N SER A 61 7.18 -4.06 -11.91
CA SER A 61 7.12 -3.59 -10.53
C SER A 61 8.16 -4.25 -9.64
N LEU A 62 8.35 -5.56 -9.78
CA LEU A 62 9.37 -6.31 -9.04
C LEU A 62 10.79 -5.84 -9.42
N ALA A 63 11.06 -5.66 -10.70
CA ALA A 63 12.36 -5.16 -11.17
C ALA A 63 12.64 -3.74 -10.64
N LEU A 64 11.67 -2.84 -10.71
CA LEU A 64 11.77 -1.50 -10.14
C LEU A 64 11.99 -1.52 -8.62
N GLN A 65 11.28 -2.38 -7.92
CA GLN A 65 11.39 -2.50 -6.46
C GLN A 65 12.77 -3.02 -6.05
N ILE A 66 13.31 -4.02 -6.77
CA ILE A 66 14.67 -4.50 -6.56
C ILE A 66 15.68 -3.38 -6.88
N GLY A 67 15.49 -2.65 -7.96
CA GLY A 67 16.32 -1.50 -8.32
C GLY A 67 16.35 -0.43 -7.21
N CYS A 68 15.20 -0.09 -6.63
CA CYS A 68 15.11 0.83 -5.48
C CYS A 68 15.88 0.31 -4.26
N VAL A 69 15.77 -0.98 -3.94
CA VAL A 69 16.50 -1.59 -2.82
C VAL A 69 18.01 -1.57 -3.06
N VAL A 70 18.46 -1.88 -4.28
CA VAL A 70 19.89 -1.82 -4.67
C VAL A 70 20.40 -0.38 -4.59
N LEU A 71 19.65 0.59 -5.12
CA LEU A 71 19.97 2.01 -4.97
C LEU A 71 20.12 2.43 -3.51
N CYS A 72 19.24 1.96 -2.65
CA CYS A 72 19.33 2.21 -1.20
C CYS A 72 20.60 1.61 -0.58
N ALA A 73 20.96 0.41 -0.99
CA ALA A 73 22.15 -0.27 -0.46
C ALA A 73 23.47 0.42 -0.90
N LEU A 74 23.50 1.01 -2.08
CA LEU A 74 24.70 1.65 -2.65
C LEU A 74 24.76 3.16 -2.38
N GLY A 75 23.61 3.84 -2.47
CA GLY A 75 23.56 5.31 -2.54
C GLY A 75 23.60 6.03 -1.20
N TYR A 76 23.14 5.43 -0.11
CA TYR A 76 22.94 6.15 1.16
C TYR A 76 23.97 5.81 2.26
N ASN A 77 25.02 5.05 1.95
CA ASN A 77 26.02 4.58 2.94
C ASN A 77 26.83 5.71 3.59
N TRP A 78 26.89 6.89 2.97
CA TRP A 78 27.61 8.08 3.46
C TRP A 78 26.79 8.91 4.46
N LEU A 79 25.50 8.61 4.66
CA LEU A 79 24.63 9.32 5.56
C LEU A 79 24.66 8.75 7.00
N PRO A 80 24.50 9.58 8.04
CA PRO A 80 24.27 9.13 9.40
C PRO A 80 23.01 8.26 9.48
N PHE A 81 23.01 7.25 10.35
CA PHE A 81 21.97 6.21 10.45
C PHE A 81 20.53 6.78 10.46
N ALA A 82 20.24 7.74 11.32
CA ALA A 82 18.89 8.31 11.45
C ALA A 82 18.35 8.93 10.15
N ARG A 83 19.22 9.60 9.38
CA ARG A 83 18.85 10.17 8.08
C ARG A 83 18.80 9.09 7.00
N ARG A 84 19.78 8.18 7.00
CA ARG A 84 19.88 7.08 6.07
C ARG A 84 18.61 6.23 6.06
N SER A 85 18.10 5.82 7.23
CA SER A 85 16.89 5.00 7.37
C SER A 85 15.67 5.68 6.73
N VAL A 86 15.50 6.99 6.97
CA VAL A 86 14.38 7.76 6.40
C VAL A 86 14.48 7.85 4.88
N TYR A 87 15.68 8.15 4.32
CA TYR A 87 15.88 8.23 2.87
C TYR A 87 15.69 6.87 2.21
N GLN A 88 16.24 5.80 2.78
CA GLN A 88 16.06 4.44 2.28
C GLN A 88 14.59 4.03 2.27
N TYR A 89 13.87 4.27 3.37
CA TYR A 89 12.43 3.98 3.44
C TYR A 89 11.64 4.81 2.41
N GLY A 90 11.88 6.10 2.29
CA GLY A 90 11.21 6.97 1.33
C GLY A 90 11.46 6.59 -0.14
N THR A 91 12.64 6.03 -0.45
CA THR A 91 12.97 5.56 -1.80
C THR A 91 12.26 4.24 -2.14
N VAL A 92 12.18 3.32 -1.17
CA VAL A 92 11.55 1.99 -1.35
C VAL A 92 10.03 2.07 -1.27
N CYS A 93 9.49 2.99 -0.47
CA CYS A 93 8.07 3.09 -0.16
C CYS A 93 7.46 4.38 -0.74
N SER A 94 7.04 4.34 -1.99
CA SER A 94 6.31 5.46 -2.60
C SER A 94 4.88 5.59 -2.07
N ASN A 95 4.28 6.78 -2.18
CA ASN A 95 2.87 6.99 -1.84
C ASN A 95 1.92 6.51 -2.96
N GLY A 96 2.19 5.32 -3.50
CA GLY A 96 1.42 4.74 -4.59
C GLY A 96 0.01 4.33 -4.20
N ALA A 97 -0.21 3.90 -2.96
CA ALA A 97 -1.51 3.45 -2.52
C ALA A 97 -2.53 4.60 -2.35
N PHE A 98 -2.10 5.72 -1.79
CA PHE A 98 -2.99 6.86 -1.54
C PHE A 98 -3.09 7.79 -2.75
N LEU A 99 -1.96 8.27 -3.25
CA LEU A 99 -1.92 9.24 -4.33
C LEU A 99 -1.94 8.55 -5.70
N GLY A 100 -1.09 7.54 -5.88
CA GLY A 100 -0.94 6.85 -7.16
C GLY A 100 -2.22 6.16 -7.61
N SER A 101 -2.83 5.34 -6.76
CA SER A 101 -4.08 4.64 -7.10
C SER A 101 -5.24 5.61 -7.36
N ALA A 102 -5.34 6.71 -6.61
CA ALA A 102 -6.37 7.72 -6.83
C ALA A 102 -6.22 8.45 -8.18
N LEU A 103 -4.97 8.74 -8.59
CA LEU A 103 -4.69 9.32 -9.90
C LEU A 103 -4.99 8.35 -11.04
N VAL A 104 -4.55 7.10 -10.90
CA VAL A 104 -4.75 6.06 -11.90
C VAL A 104 -6.22 5.74 -12.10
N ASP A 105 -6.99 5.66 -10.99
CA ASP A 105 -8.44 5.48 -11.03
C ASP A 105 -9.14 6.65 -11.74
N GLY A 106 -8.72 7.87 -11.45
CA GLY A 106 -9.27 9.07 -12.07
C GLY A 106 -9.00 9.19 -13.59
N ILE A 107 -7.92 8.58 -14.11
CA ILE A 107 -7.51 8.67 -15.52
C ILE A 107 -7.97 7.44 -16.31
N TRP A 108 -7.81 6.24 -15.77
CA TRP A 108 -8.05 4.97 -16.46
C TRP A 108 -9.17 4.13 -15.83
N GLY A 109 -9.83 4.62 -14.78
CA GLY A 109 -10.93 3.93 -14.10
C GLY A 109 -10.51 2.59 -13.47
N SER A 110 -11.45 1.65 -13.39
CA SER A 110 -11.27 0.35 -12.73
C SER A 110 -10.14 -0.50 -13.32
N SER A 111 -9.91 -0.44 -14.63
CA SER A 111 -8.81 -1.16 -15.28
C SER A 111 -7.44 -0.67 -14.84
N GLY A 112 -7.28 0.65 -14.75
CA GLY A 112 -6.07 1.24 -14.21
C GLY A 112 -5.88 0.93 -12.73
N LEU A 113 -6.95 0.95 -11.95
CA LEU A 113 -6.92 0.61 -10.53
C LEU A 113 -6.49 -0.84 -10.29
N LEU A 114 -6.95 -1.78 -11.13
CA LEU A 114 -6.49 -3.17 -11.09
C LEU A 114 -4.97 -3.27 -11.30
N LEU A 115 -4.46 -2.68 -12.39
CA LEU A 115 -3.03 -2.70 -12.71
C LEU A 115 -2.19 -2.01 -11.62
N SER A 116 -2.67 -0.89 -11.09
CA SER A 116 -2.04 -0.20 -9.95
C SER A 116 -1.99 -1.08 -8.70
N SER A 117 -3.06 -1.83 -8.41
CA SER A 117 -3.11 -2.72 -7.25
C SER A 117 -2.10 -3.86 -7.36
N ILE A 118 -1.92 -4.42 -8.55
CA ILE A 118 -0.91 -5.44 -8.85
C ILE A 118 0.50 -4.85 -8.77
N TYR A 119 0.71 -3.66 -9.35
CA TYR A 119 1.98 -2.92 -9.27
C TYR A 119 2.44 -2.70 -7.83
N LEU A 120 1.51 -2.45 -6.91
CA LEU A 120 1.79 -2.18 -5.51
C LEU A 120 2.10 -3.44 -4.68
N ILE A 121 1.92 -4.67 -5.20
CA ILE A 121 2.19 -5.91 -4.45
C ILE A 121 3.65 -5.99 -4.00
N PRO A 122 4.66 -5.92 -4.89
CA PRO A 122 6.07 -5.95 -4.47
C PRO A 122 6.44 -4.82 -3.52
N GLN A 123 5.89 -3.62 -3.73
CA GLN A 123 6.13 -2.48 -2.85
C GLN A 123 5.59 -2.72 -1.44
N ARG A 124 4.39 -3.31 -1.29
CA ARG A 124 3.82 -3.64 0.02
C ARG A 124 4.64 -4.69 0.75
N VAL A 125 5.10 -5.71 0.03
CA VAL A 125 6.01 -6.72 0.59
C VAL A 125 7.32 -6.06 1.04
N ALA A 126 7.92 -5.23 0.21
CA ALA A 126 9.16 -4.53 0.53
C ALA A 126 9.00 -3.54 1.70
N MET A 127 7.89 -2.83 1.78
CA MET A 127 7.57 -1.89 2.86
C MET A 127 7.59 -2.56 4.23
N TRP A 128 6.96 -3.73 4.35
CA TRP A 128 6.84 -4.45 5.62
C TRP A 128 8.01 -5.40 5.91
N SER A 129 8.87 -5.66 4.94
CA SER A 129 10.09 -6.48 5.12
C SER A 129 11.34 -5.61 5.18
N VAL A 130 11.84 -5.21 4.04
CA VAL A 130 13.08 -4.41 3.91
C VAL A 130 12.90 -3.01 4.51
N GLY A 131 11.75 -2.37 4.29
CA GLY A 131 11.47 -1.02 4.79
C GLY A 131 11.54 -0.94 6.32
N VAL A 132 10.91 -1.88 7.01
CA VAL A 132 10.99 -1.94 8.49
C VAL A 132 12.41 -2.23 8.95
N SER A 133 13.15 -3.09 8.25
CA SER A 133 14.53 -3.45 8.63
C SER A 133 15.49 -2.25 8.61
N TYR A 134 15.23 -1.22 7.79
CA TYR A 134 16.06 -0.01 7.78
C TYR A 134 16.04 0.76 9.11
N PHE A 135 14.96 0.66 9.89
CA PHE A 135 14.85 1.30 11.20
C PHE A 135 15.36 0.44 12.35
N LEU A 136 15.47 -0.88 12.13
CA LEU A 136 15.93 -1.83 13.14
C LEU A 136 17.46 -2.09 13.10
N GLN A 137 18.17 -1.57 12.10
CA GLN A 137 19.61 -1.83 11.91
C GLN A 137 20.51 -1.24 13.01
N ASP A 138 20.01 -0.32 13.85
CA ASP A 138 20.77 0.27 14.96
C ASP A 138 20.77 -0.62 16.21
N GLU A 139 19.79 -1.49 16.35
CA GLU A 139 19.74 -2.50 17.38
C GLU A 139 20.55 -3.70 16.90
N LYS A 140 21.82 -3.80 17.33
CA LYS A 140 22.63 -4.98 17.05
C LYS A 140 21.93 -6.20 17.66
N PRO A 141 21.47 -7.17 16.85
CA PRO A 141 20.85 -8.36 17.41
C PRO A 141 21.89 -9.10 18.25
N ALA A 142 21.58 -9.36 19.53
CA ALA A 142 22.48 -9.97 20.47
C ALA A 142 22.79 -11.43 20.09
N SER A 143 21.91 -12.07 19.30
CA SER A 143 22.13 -13.45 18.84
C SER A 143 21.50 -13.75 17.46
N LYS A 144 21.99 -14.83 16.81
CA LYS A 144 21.39 -15.34 15.54
C LYS A 144 19.94 -15.83 15.73
N GLU A 145 19.54 -16.20 16.93
CA GLU A 145 18.19 -16.65 17.25
C GLU A 145 17.22 -15.48 17.35
N GLU A 146 17.64 -14.38 17.97
CA GLU A 146 16.86 -13.12 18.00
C GLU A 146 16.64 -12.59 16.59
N MET A 147 17.66 -12.61 15.74
CA MET A 147 17.52 -12.19 14.33
C MET A 147 16.52 -13.06 13.54
N ARG A 148 16.46 -14.37 13.84
CA ARG A 148 15.47 -15.28 13.23
C ARG A 148 14.06 -15.06 13.77
N ALA A 149 13.92 -14.78 15.07
CA ALA A 149 12.65 -14.47 15.72
C ALA A 149 12.08 -13.15 15.18
N ASP A 150 12.91 -12.11 15.04
CA ASP A 150 12.53 -10.82 14.46
C ASP A 150 12.10 -10.94 12.99
N ARG A 151 12.84 -11.70 12.18
CA ARG A 151 12.44 -11.99 10.79
C ARG A 151 11.09 -12.72 10.71
N ARG A 152 10.83 -13.69 11.59
CA ARG A 152 9.55 -14.40 11.66
C ARG A 152 8.41 -13.44 12.07
N ALA A 153 8.64 -12.60 13.06
CA ALA A 153 7.68 -11.61 13.52
C ALA A 153 7.34 -10.59 12.40
N VAL A 154 8.37 -10.10 11.70
CA VAL A 154 8.21 -9.20 10.55
C VAL A 154 7.45 -9.89 9.41
N LEU A 155 7.83 -11.11 9.03
CA LEU A 155 7.11 -11.87 8.00
C LEU A 155 5.65 -12.11 8.39
N ARG A 156 5.40 -12.55 9.63
CA ARG A 156 4.03 -12.74 10.12
C ARG A 156 3.23 -11.44 10.04
N LYS A 157 3.79 -10.32 10.49
CA LYS A 157 3.16 -9.00 10.44
C LYS A 157 2.88 -8.56 9.01
N THR A 158 3.80 -8.86 8.07
CA THR A 158 3.64 -8.59 6.65
C THR A 158 2.47 -9.38 6.06
N PHE A 159 2.45 -10.70 6.23
CA PHE A 159 1.42 -11.57 5.66
C PHE A 159 0.05 -11.42 6.34
N THR A 160 0.00 -10.97 7.60
CA THR A 160 -1.26 -10.68 8.31
C THR A 160 -1.77 -9.26 8.03
N HIS A 161 -1.05 -8.46 7.23
CA HIS A 161 -1.46 -7.10 6.94
C HIS A 161 -2.76 -7.08 6.12
N PRO A 162 -3.79 -6.28 6.51
CA PRO A 162 -5.10 -6.28 5.87
C PRO A 162 -5.05 -6.08 4.34
N CYS A 163 -4.14 -5.23 3.87
CA CYS A 163 -3.99 -4.98 2.44
C CYS A 163 -3.44 -6.20 1.67
N ILE A 164 -2.56 -7.01 2.28
CA ILE A 164 -2.02 -8.22 1.64
C ILE A 164 -3.09 -9.31 1.60
N LEU A 165 -3.83 -9.47 2.69
CA LEU A 165 -4.99 -10.38 2.73
C LEU A 165 -6.04 -9.98 1.68
N ALA A 166 -6.29 -8.68 1.53
CA ALA A 166 -7.21 -8.16 0.52
C ALA A 166 -6.76 -8.47 -0.92
N VAL A 167 -5.44 -8.44 -1.19
CA VAL A 167 -4.89 -8.85 -2.49
C VAL A 167 -5.13 -10.34 -2.73
N VAL A 168 -4.87 -11.19 -1.74
CA VAL A 168 -5.11 -12.64 -1.86
C VAL A 168 -6.58 -12.94 -2.10
N VAL A 169 -7.47 -12.34 -1.30
CA VAL A 169 -8.94 -12.47 -1.46
C VAL A 169 -9.37 -11.96 -2.84
N GLY A 170 -8.88 -10.81 -3.26
CA GLY A 170 -9.16 -10.23 -4.57
C GLY A 170 -8.72 -11.14 -5.72
N MET A 171 -7.52 -11.71 -5.65
CA MET A 171 -7.03 -12.67 -6.66
C MET A 171 -7.90 -13.93 -6.72
N VAL A 172 -8.32 -14.47 -5.57
CA VAL A 172 -9.22 -15.64 -5.52
C VAL A 172 -10.56 -15.29 -6.14
N LEU A 173 -11.15 -14.14 -5.83
CA LEU A 173 -12.42 -13.71 -6.42
C LEU A 173 -12.30 -13.48 -7.93
N MET A 174 -11.22 -12.88 -8.40
CA MET A 174 -10.96 -12.70 -9.83
C MET A 174 -10.79 -14.06 -10.55
N ALA A 175 -10.04 -15.00 -9.96
CA ALA A 175 -9.82 -16.31 -10.56
C ALA A 175 -11.06 -17.19 -10.55
N SER A 176 -11.85 -17.16 -9.49
CA SER A 176 -13.08 -17.96 -9.34
C SER A 176 -14.26 -17.38 -10.09
N GLN A 177 -14.21 -16.09 -10.48
CA GLN A 177 -15.32 -15.34 -11.10
C GLN A 177 -16.65 -15.46 -10.31
N LEU A 178 -16.57 -15.75 -9.01
CA LEU A 178 -17.74 -15.84 -8.15
C LEU A 178 -18.33 -14.46 -7.92
N PRO A 179 -19.59 -14.22 -8.28
CA PRO A 179 -20.23 -12.95 -8.01
C PRO A 179 -20.39 -12.76 -6.51
N LEU A 180 -19.93 -11.61 -6.00
CA LEU A 180 -20.20 -11.24 -4.62
C LEU A 180 -21.71 -11.06 -4.42
N PRO A 181 -22.29 -11.54 -3.31
CA PRO A 181 -23.67 -11.21 -2.93
C PRO A 181 -23.91 -9.71 -3.04
N GLY A 182 -25.04 -9.30 -3.61
CA GLY A 182 -25.29 -7.89 -3.98
C GLY A 182 -25.14 -6.88 -2.83
N PHE A 183 -25.38 -7.29 -1.58
CA PHE A 183 -25.15 -6.44 -0.41
C PHE A 183 -23.66 -6.26 -0.11
N LEU A 184 -22.86 -7.34 -0.21
CA LEU A 184 -21.40 -7.28 0.00
C LEU A 184 -20.71 -6.45 -1.08
N GLY A 185 -21.07 -6.67 -2.35
CA GLY A 185 -20.52 -5.90 -3.48
C GLY A 185 -20.79 -4.40 -3.33
N ARG A 186 -22.02 -4.02 -2.92
CA ARG A 186 -22.36 -2.60 -2.66
C ARG A 186 -21.58 -2.03 -1.48
N THR A 187 -21.41 -2.79 -0.40
CA THR A 187 -20.63 -2.35 0.77
C THR A 187 -19.17 -2.14 0.41
N VAL A 188 -18.54 -3.11 -0.28
CA VAL A 188 -17.15 -2.99 -0.73
C VAL A 188 -16.97 -1.78 -1.65
N LYS A 189 -17.89 -1.57 -2.60
CA LYS A 189 -17.86 -0.41 -3.50
C LYS A 189 -18.00 0.93 -2.75
N SER A 190 -18.90 1.01 -1.78
CA SER A 190 -19.09 2.22 -0.97
C SER A 190 -17.86 2.56 -0.14
N LEU A 191 -17.24 1.56 0.49
CA LEU A 191 -15.98 1.74 1.23
C LEU A 191 -14.82 2.12 0.30
N SER A 192 -14.72 1.49 -0.86
CA SER A 192 -13.72 1.81 -1.89
C SER A 192 -13.81 3.29 -2.32
N ASN A 193 -15.01 3.79 -2.55
CA ASN A 193 -15.23 5.18 -2.95
C ASN A 193 -14.77 6.21 -1.89
N CYS A 194 -14.69 5.81 -0.62
CA CYS A 194 -14.16 6.67 0.44
C CYS A 194 -12.64 6.86 0.36
N ASN A 195 -11.92 5.98 -0.35
CA ASN A 195 -10.45 5.98 -0.37
C ASN A 195 -9.88 7.33 -0.82
N MET A 196 -10.33 7.83 -1.96
CA MET A 196 -9.84 9.09 -2.53
C MET A 196 -10.09 10.27 -1.58
N GLY A 197 -11.33 10.39 -1.07
CA GLY A 197 -11.71 11.50 -0.19
C GLY A 197 -10.92 11.53 1.11
N VAL A 198 -10.91 10.41 1.82
CA VAL A 198 -10.22 10.30 3.12
C VAL A 198 -8.71 10.42 2.97
N SER A 199 -8.12 9.80 1.94
CA SER A 199 -6.67 9.88 1.68
C SER A 199 -6.22 11.32 1.40
N MET A 200 -6.95 12.06 0.56
CA MET A 200 -6.58 13.44 0.22
C MET A 200 -6.77 14.38 1.41
N ILE A 201 -7.80 14.20 2.21
CA ILE A 201 -8.00 14.96 3.46
C ILE A 201 -6.89 14.68 4.47
N LEU A 202 -6.42 13.44 4.59
CA LEU A 202 -5.31 13.07 5.48
C LEU A 202 -3.96 13.64 5.05
N ILE A 203 -3.75 13.83 3.74
CA ILE A 203 -2.52 14.44 3.19
C ILE A 203 -2.48 15.96 3.49
N GLY A 204 -3.61 16.63 3.46
CA GLY A 204 -3.73 18.06 3.79
C GLY A 204 -3.70 18.34 5.26
#